data_6f0560fa6f6c1b62f08491bbd32f3289
#
_entry.id   6f0560fa6f6c1b62f08491bbd32f3289
#
_cell.length_a   1.000
_cell.length_b   1.000
_cell.length_c   1.000
_cell.angle_alpha   90.00
_cell.angle_beta   90.00
_cell.angle_gamma   90.00
#
_symmetry.space_group_name_H-M   'P 1'
#
loop_
_entity.id
_entity.type
_entity.pdbx_description
1 polymer ?
#
loop_
_entity_poly.entity_id
_entity_poly.type
_entity_poly.pdbx_seq_one_letter_code
_entity_poly.pdbx_strand_id
1 'polypeptide(L)'
;MKDNYAFSLYECAEEFGILYVLSPYGQNIRVSIPLGKKFCEKSIDELELSVRSTNGLMRANLRTVGDVVDAVMTESGLFAVRNLGRKSISEIKTTLLVKAYDELNDRERFVFWCNFAAKNPKPRFEIVGGGEDD
;
A
#
# COMPACT_ATOMS: atom_id res chain seq x y z
N MET A 1 3.83 24.56 5.01
CA MET A 1 4.91 23.60 4.90
C MET A 1 4.40 22.22 4.66
N LYS A 2 3.66 21.66 5.58
CA LYS A 2 3.14 20.32 5.41
C LYS A 2 2.26 20.22 4.17
N ASP A 3 1.45 21.23 3.92
CA ASP A 3 0.56 21.18 2.78
C ASP A 3 1.31 21.18 1.47
N ASN A 4 2.41 21.92 1.39
CA ASN A 4 3.21 21.95 0.19
C ASN A 4 3.87 20.60 -0.07
N TYR A 5 4.33 19.96 1.00
CA TYR A 5 4.95 18.65 0.86
C TYR A 5 3.90 17.62 0.43
N ALA A 6 2.75 17.63 1.08
CA ALA A 6 1.67 16.71 0.73
C ALA A 6 1.22 16.92 -0.73
N PHE A 7 1.18 18.17 -1.16
CA PHE A 7 0.79 18.47 -2.53
C PHE A 7 1.81 17.91 -3.53
N SER A 8 3.09 18.02 -3.20
CA SER A 8 4.14 17.45 -4.06
C SER A 8 4.01 15.94 -4.16
N LEU A 9 3.71 15.27 -3.04
CA LEU A 9 3.52 13.82 -3.04
C LEU A 9 2.32 13.47 -3.92
N TYR A 10 1.24 14.21 -3.76
CA TYR A 10 0.03 13.98 -4.55
C TYR A 10 0.32 14.14 -6.04
N GLU A 11 1.00 15.19 -6.43
CA GLU A 11 1.32 15.43 -7.83
C GLU A 11 2.18 14.32 -8.41
N CYS A 12 3.19 13.91 -7.66
CA CYS A 12 4.06 12.85 -8.13
C CYS A 12 3.30 11.54 -8.27
N ALA A 13 2.38 11.27 -7.34
CA ALA A 13 1.59 10.05 -7.40
C ALA A 13 0.70 10.03 -8.63
N GLU A 14 0.14 11.19 -8.99
CA GLU A 14 -0.72 11.25 -10.16
C GLU A 14 0.08 11.13 -11.46
N GLU A 15 1.32 11.58 -11.44
CA GLU A 15 2.15 11.53 -12.65
C GLU A 15 2.86 10.19 -12.81
N PHE A 16 3.43 9.65 -11.75
CA PHE A 16 4.27 8.47 -11.85
C PHE A 16 3.74 7.26 -11.12
N GLY A 17 2.64 7.39 -10.41
CA GLY A 17 2.04 6.30 -9.68
C GLY A 17 2.40 6.31 -8.21
N ILE A 18 1.51 5.75 -7.41
CA ILE A 18 1.66 5.76 -5.96
C ILE A 18 2.91 4.98 -5.52
N LEU A 19 3.23 3.88 -6.20
CA LEU A 19 4.38 3.08 -5.80
C LEU A 19 5.70 3.82 -6.02
N TYR A 20 5.75 4.68 -7.03
CA TYR A 20 6.93 5.49 -7.27
C TYR A 20 7.18 6.40 -6.08
N VAL A 21 6.12 7.04 -5.58
CA VAL A 21 6.24 7.98 -4.47
C VAL A 21 6.60 7.25 -3.18
N LEU A 22 6.06 6.06 -2.97
CA LEU A 22 6.29 5.33 -1.74
C LEU A 22 7.65 4.65 -1.69
N SER A 23 8.23 4.39 -2.85
CA SER A 23 9.47 3.65 -2.94
C SER A 23 10.59 4.16 -2.03
N PRO A 24 10.86 5.47 -1.97
CA PRO A 24 11.95 5.96 -1.13
C PRO A 24 11.73 5.78 0.37
N TYR A 25 10.49 5.51 0.79
CA TYR A 25 10.20 5.39 2.21
C TYR A 25 10.49 4.00 2.76
N GLY A 26 10.74 3.02 1.89
CA GLY A 26 11.01 1.67 2.32
C GLY A 26 9.74 0.95 2.75
N GLN A 27 9.89 -0.06 3.59
CA GLN A 27 8.77 -0.91 3.96
C GLN A 27 8.06 -0.49 5.23
N ASN A 28 8.65 0.39 6.01
CA ASN A 28 8.06 0.78 7.28
C ASN A 28 7.30 2.08 7.16
N ILE A 29 6.31 2.08 6.30
CA ILE A 29 5.47 3.26 6.13
C ILE A 29 4.18 3.10 6.91
N ARG A 30 3.62 4.22 7.32
CA ARG A 30 2.33 4.23 8.00
C ARG A 30 1.31 4.81 7.06
N VAL A 31 0.32 4.00 6.75
CA VAL A 31 -0.70 4.37 5.77
C VAL A 31 -2.06 4.25 6.40
N SER A 32 -2.89 5.24 6.14
CA SER A 32 -4.28 5.21 6.54
C SER A 32 -5.08 5.56 5.30
N ILE A 33 -5.84 4.60 4.80
CA ILE A 33 -6.59 4.81 3.58
C ILE A 33 -8.01 4.29 3.80
N PRO A 34 -9.02 5.07 3.42
CA PRO A 34 -10.40 4.60 3.59
C PRO A 34 -10.69 3.49 2.59
N LEU A 35 -11.41 2.48 3.06
CA LEU A 35 -11.80 1.37 2.23
C LEU A 35 -13.32 1.34 2.14
N GLY A 36 -13.85 1.54 0.95
CA GLY A 36 -15.27 1.54 0.75
C GLY A 36 -15.87 0.16 0.85
N LYS A 37 -17.16 0.12 1.15
CA LYS A 37 -17.87 -1.15 1.26
C LYS A 37 -17.81 -1.94 -0.03
N LYS A 38 -18.02 -1.27 -1.16
CA LYS A 38 -18.02 -1.94 -2.45
C LYS A 38 -16.66 -2.55 -2.76
N PHE A 39 -15.60 -1.85 -2.41
CA PHE A 39 -14.26 -2.35 -2.63
C PHE A 39 -14.04 -3.63 -1.82
N CYS A 40 -14.45 -3.62 -0.55
CA CYS A 40 -14.26 -4.77 0.32
C CYS A 40 -15.11 -5.96 -0.09
N GLU A 41 -16.22 -5.73 -0.78
CA GLU A 41 -17.09 -6.82 -1.23
C GLU A 41 -16.59 -7.50 -2.50
N LYS A 42 -15.59 -6.93 -3.17
CA LYS A 42 -15.08 -7.52 -4.39
C LYS A 42 -14.39 -8.85 -4.11
N SER A 43 -14.41 -9.71 -5.11
CA SER A 43 -13.70 -10.97 -5.04
C SER A 43 -12.19 -10.70 -5.10
N ILE A 44 -11.41 -11.56 -4.47
CA ILE A 44 -9.95 -11.45 -4.55
C ILE A 44 -9.46 -11.56 -5.99
N ASP A 45 -10.25 -12.18 -6.87
CA ASP A 45 -9.87 -12.28 -8.28
C ASP A 45 -9.71 -10.91 -8.91
N GLU A 46 -10.44 -9.92 -8.42
CA GLU A 46 -10.35 -8.57 -8.98
C GLU A 46 -9.06 -7.86 -8.59
N LEU A 47 -8.31 -8.41 -7.68
CA LEU A 47 -7.01 -7.85 -7.34
C LEU A 47 -5.94 -8.22 -8.36
N GLU A 48 -6.23 -9.20 -9.20
CA GLU A 48 -5.30 -9.64 -10.25
C GLU A 48 -3.92 -10.03 -9.71
N LEU A 49 -3.95 -10.74 -8.61
CA LEU A 49 -2.73 -11.22 -7.98
C LEU A 49 -2.15 -12.41 -8.77
N SER A 50 -0.92 -12.74 -8.47
CA SER A 50 -0.31 -13.93 -9.04
C SER A 50 -1.11 -15.17 -8.64
N VAL A 51 -0.96 -16.24 -9.41
CA VAL A 51 -1.64 -17.50 -9.13
C VAL A 51 -1.27 -18.00 -7.74
N ARG A 52 0.00 -17.89 -7.38
CA ARG A 52 0.47 -18.35 -6.08
C ARG A 52 -0.21 -17.61 -4.94
N SER A 53 -0.28 -16.28 -5.04
CA SER A 53 -0.91 -15.47 -4.00
C SER A 53 -2.40 -15.76 -3.91
N THR A 54 -3.07 -15.83 -5.05
CA THR A 54 -4.50 -16.12 -5.07
C THR A 54 -4.79 -17.47 -4.45
N ASN A 55 -4.03 -18.49 -4.83
CA ASN A 55 -4.24 -19.81 -4.29
C ASN A 55 -4.00 -19.87 -2.79
N GLY A 56 -2.98 -19.15 -2.32
CA GLY A 56 -2.72 -19.09 -0.88
C GLY A 56 -3.87 -18.50 -0.11
N LEU A 57 -4.43 -17.41 -0.64
CA LEU A 57 -5.58 -16.78 0.00
C LEU A 57 -6.80 -17.70 -0.03
N MET A 58 -7.05 -18.37 -1.14
CA MET A 58 -8.19 -19.26 -1.25
C MET A 58 -8.08 -20.45 -0.30
N ARG A 59 -6.89 -20.98 -0.13
CA ARG A 59 -6.68 -22.08 0.82
C ARG A 59 -6.96 -21.64 2.25
N ALA A 60 -6.75 -20.37 2.55
CA ALA A 60 -7.05 -19.83 3.86
C ALA A 60 -8.50 -19.38 3.97
N ASN A 61 -9.29 -19.62 2.93
CA ASN A 61 -10.70 -19.26 2.88
C ASN A 61 -10.92 -17.74 2.91
N LEU A 62 -9.95 -16.99 2.39
CA LEU A 62 -10.06 -15.56 2.23
C LEU A 62 -10.49 -15.30 0.80
N ARG A 63 -11.74 -14.96 0.60
CA ARG A 63 -12.33 -14.91 -0.73
C ARG A 63 -12.68 -13.52 -1.22
N THR A 64 -12.86 -12.58 -0.31
CA THR A 64 -13.17 -11.21 -0.67
C THR A 64 -12.02 -10.30 -0.26
N VAL A 65 -11.99 -9.12 -0.86
CA VAL A 65 -11.00 -8.12 -0.49
C VAL A 65 -11.10 -7.80 0.99
N GLY A 66 -12.33 -7.72 1.52
CA GLY A 66 -12.54 -7.46 2.94
C GLY A 66 -11.95 -8.54 3.83
N ASP A 67 -12.07 -9.82 3.40
CA ASP A 67 -11.45 -10.91 4.15
C ASP A 67 -9.96 -10.71 4.25
N VAL A 68 -9.33 -10.30 3.15
CA VAL A 68 -7.88 -10.10 3.12
C VAL A 68 -7.49 -8.92 3.99
N VAL A 69 -8.27 -7.83 3.92
CA VAL A 69 -8.02 -6.65 4.75
C VAL A 69 -8.08 -7.02 6.22
N ASP A 70 -9.09 -7.78 6.61
CA ASP A 70 -9.22 -8.22 8.00
C ASP A 70 -8.00 -9.03 8.44
N ALA A 71 -7.53 -9.91 7.56
CA ALA A 71 -6.36 -10.71 7.88
C ALA A 71 -5.10 -9.85 8.03
N VAL A 72 -4.96 -8.84 7.16
CA VAL A 72 -3.82 -7.94 7.23
C VAL A 72 -3.83 -7.15 8.54
N MET A 73 -5.02 -6.83 9.03
CA MET A 73 -5.15 -6.01 10.23
C MET A 73 -4.95 -6.78 11.53
N THR A 74 -4.88 -8.11 11.47
CA THR A 74 -4.62 -8.88 12.69
C THR A 74 -3.18 -8.68 13.13
N GLU A 75 -2.90 -8.99 14.37
CA GLU A 75 -1.56 -8.83 14.92
C GLU A 75 -0.51 -9.59 14.14
N SER A 76 -0.80 -10.82 13.78
CA SER A 76 0.12 -11.65 13.00
C SER A 76 0.08 -11.29 11.52
N GLY A 77 -0.95 -10.59 11.09
CA GLY A 77 -1.12 -10.24 9.70
C GLY A 77 -1.16 -11.46 8.81
N LEU A 78 -0.75 -11.29 7.58
CA LEU A 78 -0.75 -12.38 6.62
C LEU A 78 0.31 -13.43 6.90
N PHE A 79 1.22 -13.16 7.82
CA PHE A 79 2.21 -14.17 8.19
C PHE A 79 1.58 -15.37 8.86
N ALA A 80 0.39 -15.21 9.44
CA ALA A 80 -0.33 -16.32 10.04
C ALA A 80 -0.98 -17.22 8.99
N VAL A 81 -1.04 -16.78 7.73
CA VAL A 81 -1.66 -17.56 6.67
C VAL A 81 -0.67 -18.59 6.16
N ARG A 82 -1.10 -19.86 6.22
CA ARG A 82 -0.23 -20.94 5.80
C ARG A 82 0.08 -20.85 4.34
N ASN A 83 1.30 -21.15 3.96
CA ASN A 83 1.75 -21.19 2.56
C ASN A 83 1.81 -19.85 1.85
N LEU A 84 1.81 -18.74 2.60
CA LEU A 84 2.08 -17.45 2.01
C LEU A 84 3.48 -17.03 2.41
N GLY A 85 4.37 -16.90 1.43
CA GLY A 85 5.72 -16.44 1.67
C GLY A 85 5.80 -14.92 1.65
N ARG A 86 6.97 -14.40 1.94
CA ARG A 86 7.17 -12.95 2.00
C ARG A 86 6.84 -12.24 0.70
N LYS A 87 7.18 -12.85 -0.44
CA LYS A 87 6.89 -12.25 -1.73
C LYS A 87 5.40 -12.11 -1.96
N SER A 88 4.64 -13.16 -1.64
CA SER A 88 3.20 -13.13 -1.81
C SER A 88 2.57 -12.11 -0.88
N ILE A 89 3.03 -12.05 0.37
CA ILE A 89 2.51 -11.08 1.34
C ILE A 89 2.78 -9.67 0.86
N SER A 90 3.99 -9.40 0.36
CA SER A 90 4.33 -8.10 -0.15
C SER A 90 3.46 -7.72 -1.36
N GLU A 91 3.28 -8.67 -2.26
CA GLU A 91 2.43 -8.47 -3.42
C GLU A 91 1.00 -8.12 -3.01
N ILE A 92 0.45 -8.87 -2.07
CA ILE A 92 -0.91 -8.66 -1.62
C ILE A 92 -1.08 -7.27 -1.00
N LYS A 93 -0.17 -6.91 -0.09
CA LYS A 93 -0.27 -5.60 0.57
C LYS A 93 -0.11 -4.45 -0.41
N THR A 94 0.85 -4.57 -1.32
CA THR A 94 1.09 -3.55 -2.32
C THR A 94 -0.11 -3.39 -3.24
N THR A 95 -0.67 -4.51 -3.69
CA THR A 95 -1.81 -4.49 -4.58
C THR A 95 -3.04 -3.89 -3.90
N LEU A 96 -3.27 -4.25 -2.63
CA LEU A 96 -4.38 -3.68 -1.88
C LEU A 96 -4.25 -2.16 -1.82
N LEU A 97 -3.06 -1.67 -1.53
CA LEU A 97 -2.85 -0.23 -1.44
C LEU A 97 -3.09 0.46 -2.77
N VAL A 98 -2.53 -0.08 -3.85
CA VAL A 98 -2.70 0.52 -5.18
C VAL A 98 -4.17 0.53 -5.59
N LYS A 99 -4.86 -0.61 -5.42
CA LYS A 99 -6.26 -0.70 -5.82
C LYS A 99 -7.15 0.18 -4.96
N ALA A 100 -6.87 0.25 -3.66
CA ALA A 100 -7.63 1.11 -2.78
C ALA A 100 -7.44 2.57 -3.15
N TYR A 101 -6.22 2.96 -3.47
CA TYR A 101 -5.94 4.32 -3.89
C TYR A 101 -6.69 4.66 -5.18
N ASP A 102 -6.76 3.71 -6.11
CA ASP A 102 -7.46 3.93 -7.37
C ASP A 102 -8.96 4.19 -7.17
N GLU A 103 -9.52 3.72 -6.06
CA GLU A 103 -10.93 3.94 -5.76
C GLU A 103 -11.21 5.31 -5.17
N LEU A 104 -10.18 6.05 -4.78
CA LEU A 104 -10.38 7.36 -4.16
C LEU A 104 -10.60 8.44 -5.20
N ASN A 105 -11.41 9.42 -4.84
CA ASN A 105 -11.56 10.60 -5.69
C ASN A 105 -10.40 11.57 -5.40
N ASP A 106 -10.33 12.66 -6.15
CA ASP A 106 -9.22 13.61 -6.03
C ASP A 106 -9.08 14.16 -4.63
N ARG A 107 -10.19 14.50 -4.00
CA ARG A 107 -10.15 15.06 -2.65
C ARG A 107 -9.62 14.02 -1.65
N GLU A 108 -10.12 12.79 -1.76
CA GLU A 108 -9.69 11.73 -0.87
C GLU A 108 -8.22 11.42 -1.06
N ARG A 109 -7.73 11.48 -2.29
CA ARG A 109 -6.33 11.27 -2.56
C ARG A 109 -5.46 12.33 -1.92
N PHE A 110 -5.89 13.58 -2.02
CA PHE A 110 -5.14 14.66 -1.40
C PHE A 110 -5.10 14.49 0.12
N VAL A 111 -6.24 14.15 0.72
CA VAL A 111 -6.30 13.92 2.16
C VAL A 111 -5.40 12.75 2.55
N PHE A 112 -5.37 11.71 1.71
CA PHE A 112 -4.48 10.58 1.93
C PHE A 112 -3.03 11.06 2.03
N TRP A 113 -2.60 11.92 1.11
CA TRP A 113 -1.21 12.38 1.12
C TRP A 113 -0.92 13.33 2.26
N CYS A 114 -1.91 14.10 2.71
CA CYS A 114 -1.74 14.92 3.89
C CYS A 114 -1.48 14.06 5.11
N ASN A 115 -2.26 12.99 5.27
CA ASN A 115 -2.08 12.06 6.38
C ASN A 115 -0.76 11.32 6.28
N PHE A 116 -0.42 10.92 5.07
CA PHE A 116 0.83 10.21 4.84
C PHE A 116 2.02 11.08 5.21
N ALA A 117 2.02 12.32 4.77
CA ALA A 117 3.11 13.24 5.07
C ALA A 117 3.25 13.49 6.56
N ALA A 118 2.12 13.55 7.27
CA ALA A 118 2.15 13.77 8.71
C ALA A 118 2.73 12.58 9.47
N LYS A 119 2.49 11.37 8.96
CA LYS A 119 2.93 10.16 9.65
C LYS A 119 4.31 9.68 9.19
N ASN A 120 4.72 10.10 8.00
CA ASN A 120 5.98 9.67 7.41
C ASN A 120 6.73 10.90 6.96
N PRO A 121 7.46 11.54 7.86
CA PRO A 121 7.97 12.88 7.61
C PRO A 121 8.80 13.02 6.36
N LYS A 122 9.74 12.18 6.12
CA LYS A 122 10.52 12.23 4.88
C LYS A 122 11.11 10.88 4.61
N PRO A 123 11.35 10.56 3.34
CA PRO A 123 11.96 9.28 3.05
C PRO A 123 13.34 9.20 3.67
N ARG A 124 13.70 8.01 4.07
CA ARG A 124 15.02 7.80 4.61
C ARG A 124 15.95 7.47 3.49
N PHE A 125 16.95 8.34 3.34
CA PHE A 125 17.97 8.06 2.41
C PHE A 125 19.24 8.21 3.11
N GLU A 126 20.24 7.45 2.74
CA GLU A 126 21.57 7.67 3.20
C GLU A 126 22.38 7.97 2.00
N ILE A 127 23.03 9.09 2.01
CA ILE A 127 23.98 9.39 0.98
C ILE A 127 25.28 8.81 1.46
N VAL A 128 25.66 7.70 0.90
CA VAL A 128 26.82 7.02 1.35
C VAL A 128 27.98 7.39 0.52
N GLY A 129 28.94 7.90 1.16
CA GLY A 129 30.20 8.15 0.54
C GLY A 129 30.15 9.03 -0.62
N GLY A 130 29.80 8.48 -1.64
CA GLY A 130 29.93 9.12 -2.85
C GLY A 130 29.44 10.46 -2.97
N GLY A 131 28.48 10.72 -2.25
CA GLY A 131 27.89 11.98 -2.45
C GLY A 131 28.85 13.05 -2.24
N GLU A 132 29.73 12.84 -1.34
CA GLU A 132 30.44 13.90 -1.07
C GLU A 132 31.45 14.14 -1.93
N ASP A 133 31.73 13.37 -2.61
CA ASP A 133 32.69 13.66 -3.40
C ASP A 133 32.40 14.20 -4.47
N ASP A 134 31.68 14.50 -4.61
CA ASP A 134 31.41 15.00 -5.68
C ASP A 134 31.46 15.95 -5.83
#